data_d122d20150ea42c09573547b3e4f7dfb
#
_entry.id   d122d20150ea42c09573547b3e4f7dfb
#
_cell.length_a   1.000
_cell.length_b   1.000
_cell.length_c   1.000
_cell.angle_alpha   90.00
_cell.angle_beta   90.00
_cell.angle_gamma   90.00
#
_symmetry.space_group_name_H-M   'P 1'
#
loop_
_entity.id
_entity.type
_entity.pdbx_description
1 polymer ?
#
loop_
_entity_poly.entity_id
_entity_poly.type
_entity_poly.pdbx_seq_one_letter_code
_entity_poly.pdbx_strand_id
1 'polypeptide(L)'
;MKLKLLLLLTAITLVNTLQAQDSLMLRKIYDEELVNGQCYQNLHYLCKNIGERLSGSPSAQKAVDWGKKLMESYGFDRVFLQPVMVPHWVRGEKEKAEIIDGHTRIPVAIAALGMSVATPAEGITAGVIEVHSLKQLDTLGEAGIKGKIVFFNRPFDPRFIETLSAYGTAGDQRFMGPTAAAKYGAAGVIVRS
;
A
#
# COMPACT_ATOMS: atom_id res chain seq x y z
N MET A 1 -63.16 -9.85 -9.74
CA MET A 1 -62.11 -10.78 -9.24
C MET A 1 -61.15 -11.26 -10.35
N LYS A 2 -61.66 -11.72 -11.48
CA LYS A 2 -60.86 -12.25 -12.61
C LYS A 2 -59.83 -11.25 -13.18
N LEU A 3 -60.18 -9.97 -13.35
CA LEU A 3 -59.31 -8.93 -13.91
C LEU A 3 -58.12 -8.60 -12.96
N LYS A 4 -58.36 -8.56 -11.64
CA LYS A 4 -57.29 -8.33 -10.64
C LYS A 4 -56.31 -9.50 -10.57
N LEU A 5 -56.77 -10.72 -10.74
CA LEU A 5 -55.96 -11.92 -10.79
C LEU A 5 -55.10 -11.96 -12.08
N LEU A 6 -55.64 -11.54 -13.20
CA LEU A 6 -54.91 -11.46 -14.46
C LEU A 6 -53.80 -10.41 -14.42
N LEU A 7 -54.06 -9.23 -13.84
CA LEU A 7 -53.06 -8.18 -13.64
C LEU A 7 -51.93 -8.62 -12.66
N LEU A 8 -52.27 -9.40 -11.64
CA LEU A 8 -51.25 -9.93 -10.72
C LEU A 8 -50.36 -10.99 -11.39
N LEU A 9 -50.97 -11.86 -12.23
CA LEU A 9 -50.20 -12.87 -12.99
C LEU A 9 -49.25 -12.22 -14.02
N THR A 10 -49.71 -11.17 -14.74
CA THR A 10 -48.86 -10.44 -15.68
C THR A 10 -47.74 -9.68 -15.00
N ALA A 11 -47.94 -9.12 -13.82
CA ALA A 11 -46.89 -8.47 -13.03
C ALA A 11 -45.78 -9.46 -12.56
N ILE A 12 -46.20 -10.66 -12.13
CA ILE A 12 -45.25 -11.70 -11.70
C ILE A 12 -44.43 -12.23 -12.86
N THR A 13 -44.98 -12.38 -14.05
CA THR A 13 -44.21 -12.82 -15.24
C THR A 13 -43.23 -11.75 -15.73
N LEU A 14 -43.57 -10.47 -15.66
CA LEU A 14 -42.64 -9.35 -16.00
C LEU A 14 -41.41 -9.28 -15.08
N VAL A 15 -41.60 -9.50 -13.80
CA VAL A 15 -40.45 -9.46 -12.82
C VAL A 15 -39.46 -10.59 -13.08
N ASN A 16 -39.96 -11.80 -13.42
CA ASN A 16 -39.08 -12.94 -13.70
C ASN A 16 -38.24 -12.78 -14.99
N THR A 17 -38.80 -12.09 -16.02
CA THR A 17 -38.04 -11.86 -17.25
C THR A 17 -36.87 -10.87 -17.08
N LEU A 18 -37.04 -9.87 -16.20
CA LEU A 18 -35.96 -8.92 -15.90
C LEU A 18 -34.75 -9.61 -15.21
N GLN A 19 -34.99 -10.47 -14.24
CA GLN A 19 -33.91 -11.20 -13.55
C GLN A 19 -33.19 -12.19 -14.47
N ALA A 20 -33.87 -12.81 -15.40
CA ALA A 20 -33.26 -13.72 -16.36
C ALA A 20 -32.32 -13.00 -17.34
N GLN A 21 -32.62 -11.76 -17.72
CA GLN A 21 -31.74 -10.95 -18.57
C GLN A 21 -30.42 -10.57 -17.87
N ASP A 22 -30.47 -10.19 -16.59
CA ASP A 22 -29.28 -9.86 -15.81
C ASP A 22 -28.35 -11.06 -15.66
N SER A 23 -28.89 -12.25 -15.37
CA SER A 23 -28.12 -13.47 -15.27
C SER A 23 -27.44 -13.86 -16.59
N LEU A 24 -28.13 -13.69 -17.72
CA LEU A 24 -27.54 -13.94 -19.03
C LEU A 24 -26.47 -12.93 -19.40
N MET A 25 -26.65 -11.67 -19.04
CA MET A 25 -25.67 -10.63 -19.28
C MET A 25 -24.39 -10.86 -18.42
N LEU A 26 -24.56 -11.15 -17.14
CA LEU A 26 -23.44 -11.50 -16.25
C LEU A 26 -22.67 -12.70 -16.78
N ARG A 27 -23.37 -13.73 -17.27
CA ARG A 27 -22.70 -14.88 -17.87
C ARG A 27 -21.89 -14.52 -19.11
N LYS A 28 -22.43 -13.70 -20.00
CA LYS A 28 -21.68 -13.22 -21.18
C LYS A 28 -20.43 -12.45 -20.81
N ILE A 29 -20.50 -11.57 -19.80
CA ILE A 29 -19.34 -10.85 -19.29
C ILE A 29 -18.29 -11.82 -18.75
N TYR A 30 -18.73 -12.83 -18.01
CA TYR A 30 -17.83 -13.84 -17.43
C TYR A 30 -17.17 -14.69 -18.51
N ASP A 31 -17.95 -15.18 -19.47
CA ASP A 31 -17.45 -15.98 -20.58
C ASP A 31 -16.48 -15.19 -21.47
N GLU A 32 -16.74 -13.89 -21.70
CA GLU A 32 -15.86 -12.99 -22.44
C GLU A 32 -14.51 -12.83 -21.72
N GLU A 33 -14.53 -12.56 -20.41
CA GLU A 33 -13.29 -12.40 -19.64
C GLU A 33 -12.46 -13.69 -19.60
N LEU A 34 -13.09 -14.87 -19.51
CA LEU A 34 -12.39 -16.14 -19.51
C LEU A 34 -11.70 -16.45 -20.85
N VAL A 35 -12.27 -15.99 -21.97
CA VAL A 35 -11.75 -16.29 -23.32
C VAL A 35 -10.83 -15.20 -23.83
N ASN A 36 -11.21 -13.94 -23.66
CA ASN A 36 -10.57 -12.77 -24.25
C ASN A 36 -9.94 -11.82 -23.22
N GLY A 37 -9.94 -12.19 -21.95
CA GLY A 37 -9.43 -11.36 -20.86
C GLY A 37 -7.99 -10.92 -21.08
N GLN A 38 -7.73 -9.63 -20.87
CA GLN A 38 -6.42 -8.99 -21.10
C GLN A 38 -5.66 -8.69 -19.79
N CYS A 39 -6.23 -9.06 -18.63
CA CYS A 39 -5.66 -8.67 -17.33
C CYS A 39 -4.23 -9.12 -17.15
N TYR A 40 -3.89 -10.35 -17.54
CA TYR A 40 -2.53 -10.87 -17.43
C TYR A 40 -1.55 -10.11 -18.35
N GLN A 41 -1.90 -9.92 -19.61
CA GLN A 41 -1.08 -9.21 -20.60
C GLN A 41 -0.85 -7.76 -20.18
N ASN A 42 -1.88 -7.10 -19.67
CA ASN A 42 -1.80 -5.74 -19.17
C ASN A 42 -0.90 -5.64 -17.95
N LEU A 43 -1.04 -6.55 -16.98
CA LEU A 43 -0.17 -6.63 -15.81
C LEU A 43 1.28 -6.94 -16.22
N HIS A 44 1.48 -7.87 -17.14
CA HIS A 44 2.79 -8.20 -17.68
C HIS A 44 3.46 -6.97 -18.31
N TYR A 45 2.72 -6.21 -19.13
CA TYR A 45 3.24 -4.98 -19.74
C TYR A 45 3.64 -3.95 -18.68
N LEU A 46 2.78 -3.69 -17.69
CA LEU A 46 3.07 -2.78 -16.60
C LEU A 46 4.33 -3.17 -15.82
N CYS A 47 4.50 -4.46 -15.55
CA CYS A 47 5.63 -4.94 -14.76
C CYS A 47 6.94 -4.98 -15.56
N LYS A 48 6.89 -5.36 -16.85
CA LYS A 48 8.09 -5.60 -17.64
C LYS A 48 8.53 -4.41 -18.48
N ASN A 49 7.60 -3.57 -18.94
CA ASN A 49 7.90 -2.46 -19.83
C ASN A 49 7.91 -1.10 -19.13
N ILE A 50 7.15 -0.94 -18.04
CA ILE A 50 7.10 0.30 -17.27
C ILE A 50 7.89 0.16 -15.95
N GLY A 51 7.79 -0.97 -15.26
CA GLY A 51 8.52 -1.26 -14.02
C GLY A 51 7.90 -0.63 -12.78
N GLU A 52 8.74 -0.25 -11.81
CA GLU A 52 8.29 0.40 -10.58
C GLU A 52 7.64 1.76 -10.85
N ARG A 53 6.55 2.04 -10.14
CA ARG A 53 5.70 3.21 -10.37
C ARG A 53 5.40 3.92 -9.07
N LEU A 54 6.45 4.44 -8.43
CA LEU A 54 6.26 5.27 -7.24
C LEU A 54 5.45 6.51 -7.61
N SER A 55 4.59 6.92 -6.70
CA SER A 55 3.76 8.11 -6.86
C SER A 55 4.60 9.33 -7.26
N GLY A 56 4.17 10.07 -8.30
CA GLY A 56 4.88 11.23 -8.82
C GLY A 56 6.15 10.92 -9.64
N SER A 57 6.51 9.66 -9.84
CA SER A 57 7.68 9.28 -10.64
C SER A 57 7.41 9.36 -12.16
N PRO A 58 8.46 9.48 -13.00
CA PRO A 58 8.32 9.38 -14.45
C PRO A 58 7.69 8.07 -14.91
N SER A 59 7.96 6.96 -14.21
CA SER A 59 7.35 5.66 -14.52
C SER A 59 5.86 5.64 -14.19
N ALA A 60 5.43 6.32 -13.12
CA ALA A 60 4.01 6.49 -12.82
C ALA A 60 3.30 7.25 -13.95
N GLN A 61 3.91 8.34 -14.46
CA GLN A 61 3.36 9.07 -15.60
C GLN A 61 3.26 8.22 -16.86
N LYS A 62 4.30 7.43 -17.17
CA LYS A 62 4.25 6.47 -18.30
C LYS A 62 3.10 5.46 -18.16
N ALA A 63 2.83 4.99 -16.93
CA ALA A 63 1.70 4.09 -16.68
C ALA A 63 0.35 4.77 -16.90
N VAL A 64 0.21 6.04 -16.51
CA VAL A 64 -0.98 6.86 -16.75
C VAL A 64 -1.22 7.03 -18.26
N ASP A 65 -0.19 7.41 -19.00
CA ASP A 65 -0.28 7.62 -20.44
C ASP A 65 -0.60 6.32 -21.19
N TRP A 66 0.02 5.22 -20.78
CA TRP A 66 -0.27 3.90 -21.32
C TRP A 66 -1.71 3.47 -20.99
N GLY A 67 -2.17 3.64 -19.75
CA GLY A 67 -3.51 3.31 -19.32
C GLY A 67 -4.59 4.08 -20.10
N LYS A 68 -4.34 5.38 -20.34
CA LYS A 68 -5.23 6.19 -21.16
C LYS A 68 -5.35 5.61 -22.58
N LYS A 69 -4.24 5.33 -23.25
CA LYS A 69 -4.21 4.75 -24.60
C LYS A 69 -4.92 3.38 -24.65
N LEU A 70 -4.70 2.55 -23.63
CA LEU A 70 -5.34 1.26 -23.51
C LEU A 70 -6.86 1.39 -23.39
N MET A 71 -7.36 2.29 -22.54
CA MET A 71 -8.78 2.56 -22.40
C MET A 71 -9.39 3.10 -23.71
N GLU A 72 -8.68 3.99 -24.40
CA GLU A 72 -9.11 4.49 -25.72
C GLU A 72 -9.21 3.35 -26.75
N SER A 73 -8.32 2.36 -26.71
CA SER A 73 -8.36 1.19 -27.60
C SER A 73 -9.55 0.26 -27.35
N TYR A 74 -10.16 0.32 -26.18
CA TYR A 74 -11.36 -0.47 -25.84
C TYR A 74 -12.66 0.17 -26.36
N GLY A 75 -12.59 1.35 -26.97
CA GLY A 75 -13.74 2.00 -27.58
C GLY A 75 -14.71 2.61 -26.58
N PHE A 76 -14.26 3.03 -25.41
CA PHE A 76 -15.08 3.80 -24.48
C PHE A 76 -15.50 5.15 -25.08
N ASP A 77 -16.71 5.59 -24.84
CA ASP A 77 -17.26 6.86 -25.34
C ASP A 77 -16.42 8.07 -24.91
N ARG A 78 -15.80 8.00 -23.73
CA ARG A 78 -15.00 9.09 -23.20
C ARG A 78 -13.87 8.56 -22.30
N VAL A 79 -12.65 8.94 -22.62
CA VAL A 79 -11.47 8.70 -21.76
C VAL A 79 -10.79 10.05 -21.49
N PHE A 80 -10.57 10.37 -20.23
CA PHE A 80 -9.92 11.62 -19.84
C PHE A 80 -9.01 11.41 -18.61
N LEU A 81 -8.04 12.29 -18.46
CA LEU A 81 -7.16 12.34 -17.30
C LEU A 81 -7.68 13.40 -16.33
N GLN A 82 -7.66 13.07 -15.05
CA GLN A 82 -7.95 14.00 -13.98
C GLN A 82 -6.64 14.35 -13.25
N PRO A 83 -6.27 15.65 -13.15
CA PRO A 83 -5.12 16.07 -12.37
C PRO A 83 -5.29 15.72 -10.89
N VAL A 84 -4.27 15.13 -10.29
CA VAL A 84 -4.26 14.78 -8.88
C VAL A 84 -2.91 15.16 -8.28
N MET A 85 -2.94 15.85 -7.15
CA MET A 85 -1.72 16.12 -6.35
C MET A 85 -1.35 14.86 -5.57
N VAL A 86 -0.13 14.40 -5.76
CA VAL A 86 0.39 13.18 -5.10
C VAL A 86 1.72 13.46 -4.43
N PRO A 87 2.05 12.77 -3.32
CA PRO A 87 3.38 12.82 -2.75
C PRO A 87 4.41 12.32 -3.76
N HIS A 88 5.53 13.04 -3.90
CA HIS A 88 6.67 12.62 -4.70
C HIS A 88 7.83 12.28 -3.76
N TRP A 89 8.15 10.98 -3.67
CA TRP A 89 9.28 10.49 -2.92
C TRP A 89 10.22 9.72 -3.85
N VAL A 90 11.50 10.05 -3.79
CA VAL A 90 12.54 9.43 -4.60
C VAL A 90 13.48 8.69 -3.63
N ARG A 91 13.66 7.39 -3.87
CA ARG A 91 14.70 6.65 -3.18
C ARG A 91 16.06 7.17 -3.66
N GLY A 92 16.85 7.64 -2.74
CA GLY A 92 18.22 8.10 -3.00
C GLY A 92 19.19 6.95 -3.22
N GLU A 93 20.43 7.14 -2.79
CA GLU A 93 21.44 6.10 -2.76
C GLU A 93 21.07 4.99 -1.77
N LYS A 94 21.72 3.84 -1.90
CA LYS A 94 21.51 2.71 -0.98
C LYS A 94 21.83 3.13 0.46
N GLU A 95 20.88 2.88 1.33
CA GLU A 95 20.95 3.17 2.75
C GLU A 95 22.09 2.36 3.43
N LYS A 96 22.73 2.96 4.40
CA LYS A 96 23.80 2.32 5.18
C LYS A 96 23.53 2.50 6.67
N ALA A 97 23.75 1.46 7.44
CA ALA A 97 23.75 1.52 8.89
C ALA A 97 24.82 0.60 9.48
N GLU A 98 25.35 1.00 10.62
CA GLU A 98 26.31 0.23 11.38
C GLU A 98 25.98 0.30 12.86
N ILE A 99 26.19 -0.80 13.57
CA ILE A 99 26.23 -0.81 15.03
C ILE A 99 27.67 -0.53 15.44
N ILE A 100 27.86 0.44 16.33
CA ILE A 100 29.16 0.80 16.89
C ILE A 100 29.24 0.26 18.30
N ASP A 101 30.12 -0.71 18.51
CA ASP A 101 30.42 -1.30 19.82
C ASP A 101 31.91 -1.12 20.12
N GLY A 102 32.23 -0.10 20.90
CA GLY A 102 33.59 0.33 21.14
C GLY A 102 34.32 0.69 19.85
N HIS A 103 35.30 -0.11 19.46
CA HIS A 103 36.07 0.05 18.22
C HIS A 103 35.52 -0.79 17.05
N THR A 104 34.53 -1.63 17.30
CA THR A 104 33.96 -2.53 16.29
C THR A 104 32.81 -1.84 15.58
N ARG A 105 32.76 -1.98 14.24
CA ARG A 105 31.67 -1.55 13.39
C ARG A 105 31.04 -2.74 12.71
N ILE A 106 29.75 -2.94 12.94
CA ILE A 106 29.01 -4.09 12.43
C ILE A 106 27.98 -3.54 11.42
N PRO A 107 28.14 -3.82 10.13
CA PRO A 107 27.18 -3.36 9.13
C PRO A 107 25.82 -4.05 9.33
N VAL A 108 24.74 -3.29 9.19
CA VAL A 108 23.35 -3.76 9.32
C VAL A 108 22.62 -3.52 8.00
N ALA A 109 21.94 -4.55 7.53
CA ALA A 109 21.08 -4.43 6.34
C ALA A 109 19.83 -3.64 6.71
N ILE A 110 19.63 -2.50 6.06
CA ILE A 110 18.45 -1.65 6.20
C ILE A 110 17.88 -1.25 4.84
N ALA A 111 16.64 -0.82 4.85
CA ALA A 111 15.99 -0.19 3.70
C ALA A 111 15.09 0.94 4.17
N ALA A 112 15.12 2.08 3.49
CA ALA A 112 14.22 3.19 3.78
C ALA A 112 12.77 2.79 3.46
N LEU A 113 11.87 3.09 4.37
CA LEU A 113 10.44 3.05 4.10
C LEU A 113 10.07 4.24 3.19
N GLY A 114 9.09 4.06 2.32
CA GLY A 114 8.58 5.16 1.50
C GLY A 114 8.19 6.36 2.37
N MET A 115 8.45 7.57 1.87
CA MET A 115 8.27 8.86 2.56
C MET A 115 9.25 9.14 3.71
N SER A 116 10.27 8.29 3.93
CA SER A 116 11.35 8.60 4.86
C SER A 116 12.12 9.85 4.44
N VAL A 117 12.57 10.62 5.43
CA VAL A 117 13.45 11.78 5.23
C VAL A 117 14.90 11.31 5.30
N ALA A 118 15.74 11.85 4.44
CA ALA A 118 17.16 11.54 4.45
C ALA A 118 17.85 12.07 5.73
N THR A 119 18.88 11.37 6.17
CA THR A 119 19.82 11.92 7.17
C THR A 119 20.67 13.03 6.55
N PRO A 120 21.35 13.88 7.35
CA PRO A 120 22.44 14.70 6.87
C PRO A 120 23.50 13.86 6.13
N ALA A 121 24.31 14.50 5.27
CA ALA A 121 25.31 13.80 4.45
C ALA A 121 26.31 12.97 5.27
N GLU A 122 26.68 13.45 6.46
CA GLU A 122 27.55 12.79 7.42
C GLU A 122 26.87 11.64 8.20
N GLY A 123 25.55 11.47 8.02
CA GLY A 123 24.75 10.50 8.75
C GLY A 123 24.35 10.97 10.14
N ILE A 124 23.80 10.04 10.93
CA ILE A 124 23.43 10.23 12.33
C ILE A 124 24.07 9.13 13.17
N THR A 125 24.81 9.51 14.22
CA THR A 125 25.29 8.57 15.24
C THR A 125 24.63 8.90 16.56
N ALA A 126 23.90 7.94 17.14
CA ALA A 126 23.18 8.13 18.39
C ALA A 126 22.98 6.80 19.13
N GLY A 127 22.73 6.90 20.43
CA GLY A 127 22.34 5.74 21.23
C GLY A 127 20.99 5.18 20.75
N VAL A 128 20.81 3.86 20.85
CA VAL A 128 19.57 3.17 20.46
C VAL A 128 18.73 2.88 21.69
N ILE A 129 17.42 3.09 21.59
CA ILE A 129 16.45 2.62 22.57
C ILE A 129 15.45 1.68 21.89
N GLU A 130 15.32 0.48 22.45
CA GLU A 130 14.37 -0.52 21.97
C GLU A 130 12.97 -0.29 22.57
N VAL A 131 11.95 -0.38 21.74
CA VAL A 131 10.55 -0.31 22.15
C VAL A 131 9.71 -1.36 21.42
N HIS A 132 8.64 -1.84 22.09
CA HIS A 132 7.75 -2.88 21.55
C HIS A 132 6.34 -2.36 21.24
N SER A 133 6.05 -1.11 21.55
CA SER A 133 4.75 -0.50 21.29
C SER A 133 4.82 1.03 21.24
N LEU A 134 3.85 1.66 20.60
CA LEU A 134 3.68 3.12 20.62
C LEU A 134 3.45 3.63 22.04
N LYS A 135 2.68 2.90 22.86
CA LYS A 135 2.41 3.26 24.26
C LYS A 135 3.68 3.35 25.10
N GLN A 136 4.68 2.56 24.79
CA GLN A 136 5.97 2.61 25.51
C GLN A 136 6.71 3.92 25.27
N LEU A 137 6.53 4.58 24.11
CA LEU A 137 7.06 5.92 23.87
C LEU A 137 6.49 6.94 24.85
N ASP A 138 5.18 6.88 25.09
CA ASP A 138 4.50 7.78 26.02
C ASP A 138 5.04 7.61 27.45
N THR A 139 5.34 6.37 27.85
CA THR A 139 5.94 6.07 29.16
C THR A 139 7.37 6.58 29.30
N LEU A 140 8.17 6.46 28.23
CA LEU A 140 9.57 6.92 28.22
C LEU A 140 9.67 8.44 28.15
N GLY A 141 8.72 9.07 27.45
CA GLY A 141 8.68 10.51 27.25
C GLY A 141 9.93 11.09 26.59
N GLU A 142 10.03 12.42 26.60
CA GLU A 142 11.17 13.14 26.01
C GLU A 142 12.50 12.76 26.69
N ALA A 143 12.51 12.60 27.98
CA ALA A 143 13.74 12.25 28.75
C ALA A 143 14.35 10.92 28.33
N GLY A 144 13.53 9.94 27.95
CA GLY A 144 13.99 8.63 27.51
C GLY A 144 14.36 8.56 26.03
N ILE A 145 13.82 9.46 25.17
CA ILE A 145 13.84 9.30 23.71
C ILE A 145 14.69 10.37 23.02
N LYS A 146 14.70 11.60 23.52
CA LYS A 146 15.38 12.73 22.86
C LYS A 146 16.81 12.43 22.45
N GLY A 147 17.10 12.69 21.17
CA GLY A 147 18.42 12.48 20.59
C GLY A 147 18.83 11.02 20.38
N LYS A 148 17.95 10.05 20.62
CA LYS A 148 18.21 8.64 20.39
C LYS A 148 17.58 8.13 19.11
N ILE A 149 18.07 7.02 18.60
CA ILE A 149 17.42 6.22 17.56
C ILE A 149 16.45 5.26 18.25
N VAL A 150 15.17 5.36 17.92
CA VAL A 150 14.14 4.45 18.45
C VAL A 150 14.07 3.21 17.57
N PHE A 151 14.31 2.04 18.17
CA PHE A 151 14.18 0.76 17.49
C PHE A 151 12.87 0.07 17.90
N PHE A 152 11.91 0.03 16.97
CA PHE A 152 10.68 -0.73 17.15
C PHE A 152 10.93 -2.20 16.85
N ASN A 153 10.90 -3.05 17.88
CA ASN A 153 11.20 -4.48 17.80
C ASN A 153 10.03 -5.36 18.23
N ARG A 154 8.83 -5.04 17.78
CA ARG A 154 7.67 -5.92 18.01
C ARG A 154 7.62 -7.01 16.93
N PRO A 155 7.80 -8.30 17.30
CA PRO A 155 7.69 -9.41 16.37
C PRO A 155 6.24 -9.64 15.95
N PHE A 156 6.04 -10.39 14.86
CA PHE A 156 4.74 -10.96 14.54
C PHE A 156 4.32 -11.97 15.61
N ASP A 157 3.04 -11.98 15.95
CA ASP A 157 2.48 -12.96 16.87
C ASP A 157 2.32 -14.31 16.14
N PRO A 158 3.07 -15.36 16.53
CA PRO A 158 3.04 -16.66 15.85
C PRO A 158 1.75 -17.44 16.08
N ARG A 159 0.87 -16.98 16.97
CA ARG A 159 -0.41 -17.63 17.25
C ARG A 159 -1.47 -17.38 16.18
N PHE A 160 -1.29 -16.36 15.35
CA PHE A 160 -2.19 -16.10 14.24
C PHE A 160 -1.97 -17.13 13.11
N ILE A 161 -3.02 -17.84 12.75
CA ILE A 161 -3.03 -18.75 11.60
C ILE A 161 -2.97 -17.94 10.29
N GLU A 162 -3.68 -16.82 10.25
CA GLU A 162 -3.67 -15.90 9.12
C GLU A 162 -2.51 -14.92 9.22
N THR A 163 -1.54 -15.04 8.32
CA THR A 163 -0.34 -14.20 8.31
C THR A 163 -0.61 -12.70 8.15
N LEU A 164 -1.66 -12.32 7.42
CA LEU A 164 -2.06 -10.91 7.28
C LEU A 164 -2.57 -10.33 8.60
N SER A 165 -3.23 -11.11 9.45
CA SER A 165 -3.65 -10.67 10.78
C SER A 165 -2.44 -10.42 11.68
N ALA A 166 -1.44 -11.31 11.65
CA ALA A 166 -0.18 -11.12 12.37
C ALA A 166 0.56 -9.86 11.91
N TYR A 167 0.63 -9.63 10.58
CA TYR A 167 1.20 -8.42 10.01
C TYR A 167 0.45 -7.16 10.45
N GLY A 168 -0.89 -7.20 10.44
CA GLY A 168 -1.73 -6.07 10.84
C GLY A 168 -1.48 -5.63 12.29
N THR A 169 -1.29 -6.58 13.22
CA THR A 169 -1.00 -6.27 14.63
C THR A 169 0.38 -5.65 14.87
N ALA A 170 1.31 -5.81 13.93
CA ALA A 170 2.66 -5.22 14.00
C ALA A 170 2.81 -3.97 13.09
N GLY A 171 1.80 -3.64 12.27
CA GLY A 171 1.89 -2.61 11.25
C GLY A 171 1.98 -1.17 11.79
N ASP A 172 1.36 -0.87 12.91
CA ASP A 172 1.31 0.48 13.48
C ASP A 172 2.71 1.07 13.74
N GLN A 173 3.68 0.24 14.17
CA GLN A 173 5.06 0.68 14.36
C GLN A 173 5.71 1.21 13.07
N ARG A 174 5.31 0.71 11.89
CA ARG A 174 5.81 1.17 10.58
C ARG A 174 5.15 2.48 10.16
N PHE A 175 3.82 2.58 10.32
CA PHE A 175 3.05 3.72 9.80
C PHE A 175 3.08 4.90 10.74
N MET A 176 3.02 4.67 12.04
CA MET A 176 2.90 5.71 13.06
C MET A 176 4.15 5.90 13.90
N GLY A 177 5.03 4.88 13.98
CA GLY A 177 6.22 4.90 14.81
C GLY A 177 7.12 6.10 14.59
N PRO A 178 7.52 6.44 13.36
CA PRO A 178 8.38 7.60 13.11
C PRO A 178 7.78 8.91 13.60
N THR A 179 6.51 9.16 13.28
CA THR A 179 5.80 10.38 13.69
C THR A 179 5.61 10.42 15.21
N ALA A 180 5.33 9.28 15.84
CA ALA A 180 5.16 9.20 17.29
C ALA A 180 6.49 9.44 18.02
N ALA A 181 7.58 8.84 17.55
CA ALA A 181 8.91 9.03 18.15
C ALA A 181 9.44 10.47 17.97
N ALA A 182 9.16 11.09 16.82
CA ALA A 182 9.54 12.47 16.54
C ALA A 182 8.93 13.47 17.53
N LYS A 183 7.75 13.21 18.09
CA LYS A 183 7.13 14.05 19.12
C LYS A 183 7.99 14.18 20.37
N TYR A 184 8.81 13.17 20.65
CA TYR A 184 9.71 13.11 21.80
C TYR A 184 11.16 13.43 21.43
N GLY A 185 11.40 13.98 20.23
CA GLY A 185 12.73 14.43 19.80
C GLY A 185 13.68 13.28 19.43
N ALA A 186 13.16 12.14 18.94
CA ALA A 186 13.99 11.06 18.42
C ALA A 186 14.87 11.56 17.25
N ALA A 187 16.15 11.14 17.23
CA ALA A 187 17.07 11.44 16.14
C ALA A 187 16.78 10.61 14.87
N GLY A 188 16.21 9.42 15.03
CA GLY A 188 15.84 8.54 13.94
C GLY A 188 14.98 7.38 14.44
N VAL A 189 14.44 6.62 13.49
CA VAL A 189 13.61 5.44 13.79
C VAL A 189 14.02 4.27 12.91
N ILE A 190 14.15 3.10 13.52
CA ILE A 190 14.35 1.82 12.86
C ILE A 190 13.19 0.90 13.27
N VAL A 191 12.66 0.16 12.32
CA VAL A 191 11.56 -0.77 12.56
C VAL A 191 11.98 -2.16 12.11
N ARG A 192 11.82 -3.14 12.99
CA ARG A 192 11.92 -4.54 12.61
C ARG A 192 10.73 -4.89 11.68
N SER A 193 11.03 -5.47 10.55
CA SER A 193 10.04 -5.84 9.54
C SER A 193 10.06 -7.34 9.28
#